data_e6b959cec85722da089b02ae66f868a9
#
_entry.id   e6b959cec85722da089b02ae66f868a9
#
_cell.length_a   1.000
_cell.length_b   1.000
_cell.length_c   1.000
_cell.angle_alpha   90.00
_cell.angle_beta   90.00
_cell.angle_gamma   90.00
#
_symmetry.space_group_name_H-M   'P 1'
#
loop_
_entity.id
_entity.type
_entity.pdbx_description
1 polymer ?
#
loop_
_entity_poly.entity_id
_entity_poly.type
_entity_poly.pdbx_seq_one_letter_code
_entity_poly.pdbx_strand_id
1 'polypeptide(L)'
;MKTKLIIAAGAALLLAGCTTPMDISNVNAVRTLEASAGNAFTKALTGEYRAYAIHEADKEYEWDHAALFARKSLAAAKGEPIGPFEVKDWSIPQARIAEVTDARKRLMDYYGNGARDRVPADAAHAQVMYDCWLEEEAEGDATSNCRAEFLKTEPKLQVKKAEPAAPAPKIVKTFIVYFDLNKADITNDAAKVLKEVAKAQGEIKPANIYLSGHTDTTGKTGYNQRLSEKRVKMVGDALSKLGVASKALDLKAFGETKLQVPTGKNVKEMKNRRVEIYFEK
;
A
#
# COMPACT_ATOMS: atom_id res chain seq x y z
N MET A 1 37.11 -10.73 -55.90
CA MET A 1 36.43 -11.95 -55.49
C MET A 1 35.89 -11.74 -54.08
N LYS A 2 34.59 -11.62 -53.93
CA LYS A 2 33.92 -11.39 -52.64
C LYS A 2 33.49 -12.74 -52.08
N THR A 3 34.14 -13.22 -51.06
CA THR A 3 33.79 -14.45 -50.36
C THR A 3 32.58 -14.19 -49.48
N LYS A 4 31.41 -14.78 -49.80
CA LYS A 4 30.25 -14.76 -48.97
C LYS A 4 30.41 -15.76 -47.85
N LEU A 5 30.40 -15.27 -46.61
CA LEU A 5 30.30 -16.09 -45.42
C LEU A 5 28.86 -16.59 -45.31
N ILE A 6 28.68 -17.89 -45.44
CA ILE A 6 27.38 -18.56 -45.18
C ILE A 6 27.35 -18.80 -43.68
N ILE A 7 26.51 -18.05 -42.96
CA ILE A 7 26.18 -18.33 -41.59
C ILE A 7 25.11 -19.45 -41.64
N ALA A 8 25.47 -20.64 -41.18
CA ALA A 8 24.56 -21.73 -40.97
C ALA A 8 23.58 -21.34 -39.82
N ALA A 9 22.39 -21.01 -40.18
CA ALA A 9 21.31 -20.89 -39.21
C ALA A 9 21.02 -22.31 -38.66
N GLY A 10 21.40 -22.54 -37.41
CA GLY A 10 20.94 -23.72 -36.67
C GLY A 10 19.43 -23.59 -36.48
N ALA A 11 18.69 -24.46 -37.17
CA ALA A 11 17.25 -24.62 -36.96
C ALA A 11 17.06 -25.14 -35.54
N ALA A 12 16.72 -24.27 -34.60
CA ALA A 12 16.02 -24.67 -33.39
C ALA A 12 14.69 -25.25 -33.85
N LEU A 13 14.50 -26.54 -33.66
CA LEU A 13 13.18 -27.15 -33.76
C LEU A 13 12.33 -26.57 -32.66
N LEU A 14 11.65 -25.46 -32.97
CA LEU A 14 10.50 -25.02 -32.22
C LEU A 14 9.49 -26.17 -32.33
N LEU A 15 9.19 -26.84 -31.24
CA LEU A 15 7.99 -27.63 -31.09
C LEU A 15 6.84 -26.62 -31.15
N ALA A 16 6.47 -26.24 -32.39
CA ALA A 16 5.21 -25.58 -32.64
C ALA A 16 4.12 -26.55 -32.18
N GLY A 17 3.65 -26.37 -30.97
CA GLY A 17 2.54 -27.12 -30.42
C GLY A 17 1.35 -26.86 -31.35
N CYS A 18 0.85 -27.88 -32.04
CA CYS A 18 -0.33 -27.71 -32.87
C CYS A 18 -1.48 -27.21 -32.01
N THR A 19 -1.96 -25.98 -32.31
CA THR A 19 -3.15 -25.41 -31.65
C THR A 19 -4.30 -26.39 -31.77
N THR A 20 -4.85 -26.82 -30.65
CA THR A 20 -5.96 -27.77 -30.61
C THR A 20 -7.31 -27.05 -30.63
N PRO A 21 -8.42 -27.74 -31.01
CA PRO A 21 -9.75 -27.15 -30.86
C PRO A 21 -10.06 -26.70 -29.42
N MET A 22 -9.47 -27.35 -28.43
CA MET A 22 -9.62 -26.98 -27.02
C MET A 22 -8.91 -25.64 -26.71
N ASP A 23 -7.74 -25.39 -27.30
CA ASP A 23 -7.01 -24.13 -27.14
C ASP A 23 -7.81 -22.96 -27.71
N ILE A 24 -8.34 -23.12 -28.91
CA ILE A 24 -9.24 -22.13 -29.52
C ILE A 24 -10.47 -21.89 -28.65
N SER A 25 -11.07 -22.96 -28.11
CA SER A 25 -12.22 -22.85 -27.22
C SER A 25 -11.89 -22.07 -25.94
N ASN A 26 -10.74 -22.33 -25.31
CA ASN A 26 -10.30 -21.64 -24.09
C ASN A 26 -10.06 -20.14 -24.37
N VAL A 27 -9.38 -19.79 -25.45
CA VAL A 27 -9.15 -18.41 -25.85
C VAL A 27 -10.47 -17.68 -26.13
N ASN A 28 -11.41 -18.30 -26.81
CA ASN A 28 -12.72 -17.71 -27.04
C ASN A 28 -13.53 -17.56 -25.75
N ALA A 29 -13.44 -18.50 -24.83
CA ALA A 29 -14.14 -18.46 -23.54
C ALA A 29 -13.70 -17.30 -22.68
N VAL A 30 -12.43 -16.89 -22.71
CA VAL A 30 -11.96 -15.77 -21.89
C VAL A 30 -12.40 -14.40 -22.41
N ARG A 31 -12.82 -14.25 -23.65
CA ARG A 31 -13.21 -12.95 -24.23
C ARG A 31 -14.33 -12.26 -23.44
N THR A 32 -15.24 -13.01 -22.88
CA THR A 32 -16.37 -12.52 -22.06
C THR A 32 -16.32 -13.00 -20.63
N LEU A 33 -15.15 -13.53 -20.19
CA LEU A 33 -15.01 -14.13 -18.88
C LEU A 33 -15.08 -13.07 -17.77
N GLU A 34 -15.93 -13.35 -16.78
CA GLU A 34 -15.99 -12.64 -15.51
C GLU A 34 -15.59 -13.56 -14.36
N ALA A 35 -14.91 -13.02 -13.35
CA ALA A 35 -14.53 -13.78 -12.19
C ALA A 35 -15.77 -14.16 -11.37
N SER A 36 -16.07 -15.46 -11.26
CA SER A 36 -17.24 -15.98 -10.54
C SER A 36 -16.98 -16.25 -9.06
N ALA A 37 -15.71 -16.37 -8.66
CA ALA A 37 -15.30 -16.70 -7.29
C ALA A 37 -13.92 -16.08 -6.95
N GLY A 38 -13.43 -16.36 -5.74
CA GLY A 38 -12.10 -16.00 -5.29
C GLY A 38 -12.00 -14.64 -4.59
N ASN A 39 -10.77 -14.31 -4.20
CA ASN A 39 -10.41 -13.07 -3.51
C ASN A 39 -10.06 -11.93 -4.51
N ALA A 40 -9.66 -10.77 -3.98
CA ALA A 40 -9.32 -9.61 -4.82
C ALA A 40 -8.15 -9.90 -5.77
N PHE A 41 -7.16 -10.68 -5.34
CA PHE A 41 -6.01 -11.06 -6.17
C PHE A 41 -6.44 -11.98 -7.33
N THR A 42 -7.19 -13.05 -7.09
CA THR A 42 -7.61 -13.98 -8.16
C THR A 42 -8.55 -13.31 -9.15
N LYS A 43 -9.39 -12.38 -8.69
CA LYS A 43 -10.25 -11.56 -9.57
C LYS A 43 -9.42 -10.64 -10.49
N ALA A 44 -8.44 -9.95 -9.93
CA ALA A 44 -7.50 -9.13 -10.71
C ALA A 44 -6.71 -10.01 -11.69
N LEU A 45 -6.20 -11.16 -11.23
CA LEU A 45 -5.45 -12.10 -12.05
C LEU A 45 -6.27 -12.64 -13.24
N THR A 46 -7.58 -12.88 -13.04
CA THR A 46 -8.50 -13.23 -14.14
C THR A 46 -8.48 -12.17 -15.25
N GLY A 47 -8.59 -10.90 -14.89
CA GLY A 47 -8.60 -9.79 -15.85
C GLY A 47 -7.26 -9.63 -16.58
N GLU A 48 -6.16 -9.68 -15.87
CA GLU A 48 -4.81 -9.55 -16.41
C GLU A 48 -4.50 -10.69 -17.41
N TYR A 49 -4.69 -11.95 -17.01
CA TYR A 49 -4.47 -13.09 -17.90
C TYR A 49 -5.43 -13.10 -19.10
N ARG A 50 -6.69 -12.68 -18.92
CA ARG A 50 -7.63 -12.52 -20.01
C ARG A 50 -7.14 -11.53 -21.05
N ALA A 51 -6.70 -10.35 -20.57
CA ALA A 51 -6.23 -9.29 -21.47
C ALA A 51 -5.00 -9.75 -22.27
N TYR A 52 -4.07 -10.44 -21.60
CA TYR A 52 -2.87 -10.94 -22.26
C TYR A 52 -3.17 -12.08 -23.24
N ALA A 53 -4.01 -13.06 -22.86
CA ALA A 53 -4.44 -14.12 -23.78
C ALA A 53 -5.13 -13.59 -25.06
N ILE A 54 -5.90 -12.50 -24.94
CA ILE A 54 -6.51 -11.85 -26.09
C ILE A 54 -5.45 -11.12 -26.94
N HIS A 55 -4.44 -10.53 -26.30
CA HIS A 55 -3.31 -9.89 -26.98
C HIS A 55 -2.56 -10.90 -27.85
N GLU A 56 -2.13 -12.01 -27.28
CA GLU A 56 -1.44 -13.11 -27.96
C GLU A 56 -2.25 -13.59 -29.18
N ALA A 57 -3.55 -13.86 -29.01
CA ALA A 57 -4.39 -14.36 -30.08
C ALA A 57 -4.64 -13.34 -31.21
N ASP A 58 -4.85 -12.06 -30.88
CA ASP A 58 -5.38 -11.05 -31.80
C ASP A 58 -4.29 -10.11 -32.37
N LYS A 59 -3.14 -10.02 -31.71
CA LYS A 59 -2.04 -9.12 -32.11
C LYS A 59 -0.81 -9.89 -32.58
N GLU A 60 -0.40 -10.89 -31.79
CA GLU A 60 0.78 -11.70 -32.11
C GLU A 60 0.41 -12.92 -32.97
N TYR A 61 -0.90 -13.31 -33.01
CA TYR A 61 -1.42 -14.48 -33.72
C TYR A 61 -0.88 -15.82 -33.17
N GLU A 62 -0.44 -15.84 -31.91
CA GLU A 62 0.16 -16.98 -31.21
C GLU A 62 -0.87 -17.71 -30.34
N TRP A 63 -1.71 -18.52 -30.99
CA TRP A 63 -2.86 -19.16 -30.36
C TRP A 63 -2.50 -20.23 -29.32
N ASP A 64 -1.37 -20.87 -29.41
CA ASP A 64 -0.89 -21.84 -28.41
C ASP A 64 -0.43 -21.13 -27.12
N HIS A 65 0.27 -20.01 -27.22
CA HIS A 65 0.61 -19.16 -26.08
C HIS A 65 -0.63 -18.48 -25.51
N ALA A 66 -1.50 -17.92 -26.34
CA ALA A 66 -2.80 -17.40 -25.91
C ALA A 66 -3.59 -18.42 -25.07
N ALA A 67 -3.56 -19.70 -25.47
CA ALA A 67 -4.25 -20.75 -24.72
C ALA A 67 -3.63 -21.05 -23.36
N LEU A 68 -2.31 -20.88 -23.18
CA LEU A 68 -1.66 -21.00 -21.86
C LEU A 68 -2.19 -19.94 -20.88
N PHE A 69 -2.22 -18.67 -21.32
CA PHE A 69 -2.74 -17.57 -20.53
C PHE A 69 -4.27 -17.66 -20.32
N ALA A 70 -5.01 -18.12 -21.35
CA ALA A 70 -6.45 -18.37 -21.23
C ALA A 70 -6.77 -19.41 -20.15
N ARG A 71 -6.03 -20.52 -20.09
CA ARG A 71 -6.21 -21.53 -19.04
C ARG A 71 -5.97 -20.97 -17.64
N LYS A 72 -4.94 -20.12 -17.46
CA LYS A 72 -4.69 -19.43 -16.19
C LYS A 72 -5.81 -18.47 -15.83
N SER A 73 -6.34 -17.72 -16.80
CA SER A 73 -7.49 -16.82 -16.61
C SER A 73 -8.73 -17.61 -16.15
N LEU A 74 -9.06 -18.72 -16.85
CA LEU A 74 -10.20 -19.59 -16.50
C LEU A 74 -10.10 -20.18 -15.11
N ALA A 75 -8.91 -20.61 -14.69
CA ALA A 75 -8.67 -21.15 -13.35
C ALA A 75 -8.77 -20.03 -12.27
N ALA A 76 -8.16 -18.87 -12.52
CA ALA A 76 -8.25 -17.73 -11.61
C ALA A 76 -9.69 -17.26 -11.41
N ALA A 77 -10.53 -17.30 -12.48
CA ALA A 77 -11.95 -16.92 -12.40
C ALA A 77 -12.77 -17.81 -11.47
N LYS A 78 -12.33 -19.04 -11.25
CA LYS A 78 -12.92 -19.97 -10.26
C LYS A 78 -12.35 -19.78 -8.85
N GLY A 79 -11.41 -18.86 -8.67
CA GLY A 79 -10.73 -18.64 -7.41
C GLY A 79 -9.60 -19.63 -7.11
N GLU A 80 -9.14 -20.39 -8.09
CA GLU A 80 -8.05 -21.34 -7.92
C GLU A 80 -6.72 -20.61 -7.64
N PRO A 81 -5.82 -21.16 -6.79
CA PRO A 81 -4.53 -20.57 -6.48
C PRO A 81 -3.55 -20.77 -7.65
N ILE A 82 -3.51 -19.84 -8.58
CA ILE A 82 -2.63 -19.87 -9.74
C ILE A 82 -1.31 -19.16 -9.42
N GLY A 83 -0.19 -19.87 -9.59
CA GLY A 83 1.16 -19.31 -9.47
C GLY A 83 1.74 -18.85 -10.81
N PRO A 84 2.88 -18.13 -10.77
CA PRO A 84 3.64 -17.79 -11.98
C PRO A 84 4.21 -19.05 -12.63
N PHE A 85 4.54 -18.99 -13.92
CA PHE A 85 5.18 -20.07 -14.65
C PHE A 85 6.49 -20.52 -13.99
N GLU A 86 6.83 -21.79 -14.17
CA GLU A 86 8.11 -22.35 -13.75
C GLU A 86 9.14 -22.19 -14.86
N VAL A 87 10.33 -21.66 -14.53
CA VAL A 87 11.41 -21.45 -15.52
C VAL A 87 11.81 -22.75 -16.23
N LYS A 88 11.77 -23.88 -15.51
CA LYS A 88 12.13 -25.20 -16.05
C LYS A 88 11.22 -25.69 -17.18
N ASP A 89 10.03 -25.14 -17.30
CA ASP A 89 9.02 -25.56 -18.29
C ASP A 89 9.20 -24.79 -19.63
N TRP A 90 10.18 -23.89 -19.69
CA TRP A 90 10.46 -23.02 -20.83
C TRP A 90 11.90 -23.17 -21.34
N SER A 91 12.11 -23.04 -22.64
CA SER A 91 13.44 -23.10 -23.27
C SER A 91 14.16 -21.78 -23.20
N ILE A 92 14.54 -21.33 -22.01
CA ILE A 92 15.18 -20.04 -21.77
C ILE A 92 16.67 -20.09 -22.17
N PRO A 93 17.19 -19.09 -22.89
CA PRO A 93 18.62 -18.96 -23.17
C PRO A 93 19.46 -18.99 -21.89
N GLN A 94 20.56 -19.72 -21.87
CA GLN A 94 21.42 -19.94 -20.69
C GLN A 94 21.84 -18.63 -20.00
N ALA A 95 22.09 -17.58 -20.78
CA ALA A 95 22.48 -16.26 -20.26
C ALA A 95 21.34 -15.54 -19.48
N ARG A 96 20.10 -15.96 -19.68
CA ARG A 96 18.91 -15.33 -19.09
C ARG A 96 18.32 -16.11 -17.92
N ILE A 97 18.64 -17.39 -17.78
CA ILE A 97 18.08 -18.29 -16.75
C ILE A 97 18.24 -17.69 -15.35
N ALA A 98 19.41 -17.18 -15.01
CA ALA A 98 19.65 -16.62 -13.69
C ALA A 98 18.71 -15.43 -13.37
N GLU A 99 18.57 -14.52 -14.32
CA GLU A 99 17.74 -13.32 -14.14
C GLU A 99 16.27 -13.66 -13.95
N VAL A 100 15.68 -14.51 -14.81
CA VAL A 100 14.27 -14.89 -14.69
C VAL A 100 14.00 -15.76 -13.46
N THR A 101 14.97 -16.59 -13.05
CA THR A 101 14.87 -17.39 -11.82
C THR A 101 14.87 -16.48 -10.58
N ASP A 102 15.74 -15.50 -10.51
CA ASP A 102 15.81 -14.55 -9.41
C ASP A 102 14.54 -13.66 -9.37
N ALA A 103 14.04 -13.24 -10.51
CA ALA A 103 12.80 -12.49 -10.60
C ALA A 103 11.60 -13.29 -10.05
N ARG A 104 11.49 -14.56 -10.43
CA ARG A 104 10.47 -15.45 -9.89
C ARG A 104 10.59 -15.64 -8.39
N LYS A 105 11.80 -15.86 -7.91
CA LYS A 105 12.06 -15.99 -6.47
C LYS A 105 11.59 -14.75 -5.70
N ARG A 106 11.97 -13.55 -6.16
CA ARG A 106 11.53 -12.29 -5.53
C ARG A 106 10.00 -12.15 -5.54
N LEU A 107 9.34 -12.47 -6.67
CA LEU A 107 7.89 -12.44 -6.77
C LEU A 107 7.23 -13.38 -5.74
N MET A 108 7.75 -14.60 -5.59
CA MET A 108 7.25 -15.55 -4.61
C MET A 108 7.53 -15.11 -3.17
N ASP A 109 8.67 -14.48 -2.90
CA ASP A 109 9.00 -13.91 -1.59
C ASP A 109 8.02 -12.77 -1.22
N TYR A 110 7.64 -11.90 -2.18
CA TYR A 110 6.60 -10.90 -1.96
C TYR A 110 5.24 -11.53 -1.64
N TYR A 111 4.89 -12.62 -2.30
CA TYR A 111 3.65 -13.35 -2.03
C TYR A 111 3.66 -13.98 -0.64
N GLY A 112 4.78 -14.58 -0.23
CA GLY A 112 4.98 -15.08 1.13
C GLY A 112 4.85 -13.97 2.19
N ASN A 113 5.15 -12.73 1.83
CA ASN A 113 5.00 -11.55 2.69
C ASN A 113 3.65 -10.83 2.52
N GLY A 114 2.65 -11.49 1.95
CA GLY A 114 1.26 -11.01 1.88
C GLY A 114 0.98 -9.95 0.81
N ALA A 115 1.78 -9.85 -0.27
CA ALA A 115 1.54 -8.88 -1.34
C ALA A 115 0.20 -9.11 -2.05
N ARG A 116 -0.24 -10.38 -2.17
CA ARG A 116 -1.54 -10.73 -2.77
C ARG A 116 -2.75 -10.14 -2.04
N ASP A 117 -2.62 -9.91 -0.74
CA ASP A 117 -3.70 -9.33 0.09
C ASP A 117 -3.59 -7.81 0.19
N ARG A 118 -2.35 -7.29 0.28
CA ARG A 118 -2.10 -5.84 0.48
C ARG A 118 -2.29 -5.02 -0.79
N VAL A 119 -1.83 -5.54 -1.93
CA VAL A 119 -1.81 -4.86 -3.23
C VAL A 119 -2.22 -5.83 -4.34
N PRO A 120 -3.45 -6.38 -4.28
CA PRO A 120 -3.88 -7.49 -5.12
C PRO A 120 -3.79 -7.20 -6.62
N ALA A 121 -4.08 -5.98 -7.06
CA ALA A 121 -4.00 -5.59 -8.45
C ALA A 121 -2.55 -5.55 -8.95
N ASP A 122 -1.64 -4.87 -8.22
CA ASP A 122 -0.22 -4.82 -8.60
C ASP A 122 0.42 -6.23 -8.51
N ALA A 123 0.00 -7.06 -7.55
CA ALA A 123 0.48 -8.43 -7.44
C ALA A 123 0.04 -9.31 -8.64
N ALA A 124 -1.19 -9.16 -9.10
CA ALA A 124 -1.70 -9.85 -10.29
C ALA A 124 -0.98 -9.37 -11.55
N HIS A 125 -0.85 -8.07 -11.72
CA HIS A 125 -0.13 -7.48 -12.85
C HIS A 125 1.33 -7.95 -12.90
N ALA A 126 2.05 -7.91 -11.78
CA ALA A 126 3.43 -8.39 -11.72
C ALA A 126 3.55 -9.87 -12.11
N GLN A 127 2.60 -10.73 -11.69
CA GLN A 127 2.62 -12.13 -12.07
C GLN A 127 2.46 -12.31 -13.58
N VAL A 128 1.50 -11.62 -14.19
CA VAL A 128 1.26 -11.75 -15.63
C VAL A 128 2.42 -11.18 -16.44
N MET A 129 3.00 -10.06 -16.01
CA MET A 129 4.18 -9.50 -16.66
C MET A 129 5.42 -10.37 -16.50
N TYR A 130 5.56 -11.10 -15.40
CA TYR A 130 6.61 -12.10 -15.24
C TYR A 130 6.40 -13.28 -16.20
N ASP A 131 5.17 -13.79 -16.28
CA ASP A 131 4.83 -14.94 -17.16
C ASP A 131 5.03 -14.59 -18.64
N CYS A 132 4.60 -13.38 -19.05
CA CYS A 132 4.87 -12.81 -20.35
C CYS A 132 6.38 -12.68 -20.63
N TRP A 133 7.14 -12.10 -19.70
CA TRP A 133 8.59 -11.98 -19.86
C TRP A 133 9.28 -13.33 -20.03
N LEU A 134 8.85 -14.35 -19.29
CA LEU A 134 9.42 -15.68 -19.39
C LEU A 134 9.15 -16.32 -20.76
N GLU A 135 7.94 -16.14 -21.29
CA GLU A 135 7.52 -16.61 -22.60
C GLU A 135 8.35 -15.92 -23.70
N GLU A 136 8.43 -14.60 -23.71
CA GLU A 136 9.20 -13.83 -24.68
C GLU A 136 10.71 -14.12 -24.66
N GLU A 137 11.29 -14.39 -23.48
CA GLU A 137 12.69 -14.88 -23.40
C GLU A 137 12.85 -16.26 -24.05
N ALA A 138 11.84 -17.11 -24.02
CA ALA A 138 11.88 -18.43 -24.68
C ALA A 138 11.80 -18.30 -26.21
N GLU A 139 11.10 -17.29 -26.72
CA GLU A 139 11.01 -16.98 -28.14
C GLU A 139 12.22 -16.20 -28.67
N GLY A 140 12.99 -15.59 -27.77
CA GLY A 140 14.12 -14.74 -28.12
C GLY A 140 13.70 -13.33 -28.55
N ASP A 141 12.49 -12.90 -28.19
CA ASP A 141 12.04 -11.52 -28.41
C ASP A 141 12.61 -10.57 -27.35
N ALA A 142 13.57 -9.76 -27.77
CA ALA A 142 14.18 -8.74 -26.94
C ALA A 142 13.44 -7.39 -26.96
N THR A 143 12.34 -7.30 -27.71
CA THR A 143 11.62 -6.02 -27.93
C THR A 143 10.46 -5.83 -26.97
N SER A 144 10.10 -6.87 -26.25
CA SER A 144 9.00 -6.91 -25.32
C SER A 144 9.10 -5.93 -24.14
N ASN A 145 7.94 -5.44 -23.75
CA ASN A 145 7.80 -4.55 -22.61
C ASN A 145 7.60 -5.30 -21.26
N CYS A 146 7.38 -6.62 -21.29
CA CYS A 146 6.95 -7.37 -20.11
C CYS A 146 7.99 -7.35 -18.98
N ARG A 147 9.27 -7.50 -19.33
CA ARG A 147 10.36 -7.32 -18.36
C ARG A 147 10.34 -5.93 -17.73
N ALA A 148 10.16 -4.88 -18.54
CA ALA A 148 10.17 -3.51 -18.05
C ALA A 148 8.95 -3.23 -17.13
N GLU A 149 7.77 -3.71 -17.49
CA GLU A 149 6.56 -3.56 -16.67
C GLU A 149 6.63 -4.40 -15.39
N PHE A 150 7.23 -5.61 -15.41
CA PHE A 150 7.51 -6.37 -14.20
C PHE A 150 8.39 -5.55 -13.25
N LEU A 151 9.55 -5.08 -13.72
CA LEU A 151 10.51 -4.33 -12.90
C LEU A 151 9.94 -2.99 -12.38
N LYS A 152 9.05 -2.36 -13.11
CA LYS A 152 8.32 -1.14 -12.69
C LYS A 152 7.26 -1.43 -11.62
N THR A 153 6.65 -2.61 -11.67
CA THR A 153 5.59 -3.01 -10.73
C THR A 153 6.15 -3.64 -9.47
N GLU A 154 7.25 -4.38 -9.55
CA GLU A 154 7.88 -5.11 -8.45
C GLU A 154 8.08 -4.25 -7.16
N PRO A 155 8.56 -2.98 -7.22
CA PRO A 155 8.72 -2.16 -6.01
C PRO A 155 7.43 -1.92 -5.24
N LYS A 156 6.27 -1.96 -5.88
CA LYS A 156 4.96 -1.78 -5.23
C LYS A 156 4.57 -2.98 -4.37
N LEU A 157 5.13 -4.16 -4.65
CA LEU A 157 4.89 -5.39 -3.91
C LEU A 157 5.65 -5.43 -2.58
N GLN A 158 6.70 -4.62 -2.45
CA GLN A 158 7.49 -4.58 -1.24
C GLN A 158 6.62 -4.16 -0.05
N VAL A 159 6.81 -4.82 1.08
CA VAL A 159 6.42 -4.22 2.35
C VAL A 159 7.26 -2.94 2.45
N LYS A 160 6.67 -1.78 2.32
CA LYS A 160 7.37 -0.56 2.74
C LYS A 160 7.78 -0.83 4.19
N LYS A 161 9.06 -1.14 4.38
CA LYS A 161 9.62 -1.17 5.71
C LYS A 161 9.20 0.17 6.31
N ALA A 162 8.37 0.13 7.36
CA ALA A 162 7.98 1.36 8.03
C ALA A 162 9.29 2.12 8.22
N GLU A 163 9.37 3.29 7.61
CA GLU A 163 10.51 4.18 7.81
C GLU A 163 10.74 4.20 9.31
N PRO A 164 11.95 3.94 9.83
CA PRO A 164 12.16 3.85 11.27
C PRO A 164 11.44 5.04 11.85
N ALA A 165 10.42 4.80 12.69
CA ALA A 165 9.60 5.86 13.24
C ALA A 165 10.59 6.92 13.71
N ALA A 166 10.45 8.16 13.23
CA ALA A 166 11.34 9.24 13.63
C ALA A 166 11.52 9.13 15.15
N PRO A 167 12.73 9.21 15.68
CA PRO A 167 12.97 8.94 17.09
C PRO A 167 11.89 9.63 17.90
N ALA A 168 11.23 8.89 18.79
CA ALA A 168 10.06 9.41 19.51
C ALA A 168 10.40 10.79 20.09
N PRO A 169 9.54 11.79 19.89
CA PRO A 169 9.84 13.16 20.26
C PRO A 169 10.27 13.20 21.72
N LYS A 170 11.43 13.78 22.00
CA LYS A 170 11.94 13.88 23.36
C LYS A 170 11.12 14.92 24.11
N ILE A 171 10.06 14.46 24.77
CA ILE A 171 9.20 15.32 25.60
C ILE A 171 9.97 15.71 26.85
N VAL A 172 10.17 17.00 27.01
CA VAL A 172 10.94 17.58 28.14
C VAL A 172 10.03 18.17 29.21
N LYS A 173 8.80 18.53 28.86
CA LYS A 173 7.81 19.03 29.83
C LYS A 173 6.38 18.81 29.33
N THR A 174 5.48 18.59 30.28
CA THR A 174 4.04 18.40 30.01
C THR A 174 3.22 19.29 30.94
N PHE A 175 2.15 19.87 30.40
CA PHE A 175 1.13 20.60 31.17
C PHE A 175 -0.25 20.08 30.81
N ILE A 176 -1.21 20.20 31.68
CA ILE A 176 -2.59 19.77 31.45
C ILE A 176 -3.55 20.88 31.82
N VAL A 177 -4.48 21.17 30.91
CA VAL A 177 -5.58 22.09 31.12
C VAL A 177 -6.89 21.30 31.16
N TYR A 178 -7.65 21.40 32.23
CA TYR A 178 -8.94 20.73 32.38
C TYR A 178 -10.13 21.62 32.02
N PHE A 179 -11.22 21.01 31.61
CA PHE A 179 -12.43 21.68 31.16
C PHE A 179 -13.68 21.15 31.88
N ASP A 180 -14.65 22.04 32.07
CA ASP A 180 -16.00 21.68 32.49
C ASP A 180 -16.72 20.80 31.47
N LEU A 181 -17.76 20.12 31.93
CA LEU A 181 -18.60 19.31 31.06
C LEU A 181 -19.22 20.17 29.94
N ASN A 182 -19.10 19.71 28.70
CA ASN A 182 -19.59 20.38 27.49
C ASN A 182 -19.07 21.82 27.25
N LYS A 183 -18.01 22.25 27.96
CA LYS A 183 -17.39 23.56 27.77
C LYS A 183 -16.01 23.47 27.13
N ALA A 184 -15.62 24.56 26.48
CA ALA A 184 -14.30 24.83 25.95
C ALA A 184 -13.72 26.16 26.45
N ASP A 185 -14.39 26.81 27.39
CA ASP A 185 -13.96 28.09 27.93
C ASP A 185 -12.74 27.92 28.82
N ILE A 186 -11.81 28.86 28.73
CA ILE A 186 -10.61 28.89 29.59
C ILE A 186 -11.00 29.39 30.97
N THR A 187 -10.99 28.51 31.95
CA THR A 187 -11.25 28.86 33.37
C THR A 187 -10.08 29.68 33.96
N ASN A 188 -10.28 30.30 35.14
CA ASN A 188 -9.22 30.98 35.83
C ASN A 188 -8.03 30.08 36.15
N ASP A 189 -8.25 28.80 36.51
CA ASP A 189 -7.18 27.85 36.77
C ASP A 189 -6.49 27.41 35.49
N ALA A 190 -7.25 27.19 34.41
CA ALA A 190 -6.69 27.00 33.08
C ALA A 190 -5.78 28.16 32.64
N ALA A 191 -6.22 29.40 32.89
CA ALA A 191 -5.44 30.61 32.56
C ALA A 191 -4.12 30.69 33.35
N LYS A 192 -4.09 30.25 34.61
CA LYS A 192 -2.83 30.15 35.40
C LYS A 192 -1.86 29.15 34.75
N VAL A 193 -2.33 27.97 34.40
CA VAL A 193 -1.51 26.94 33.73
C VAL A 193 -0.97 27.49 32.39
N LEU A 194 -1.78 28.17 31.58
CA LEU A 194 -1.32 28.74 30.31
C LEU A 194 -0.26 29.83 30.48
N LYS A 195 -0.31 30.64 31.53
CA LYS A 195 0.78 31.58 31.87
C LYS A 195 2.08 30.85 32.21
N GLU A 196 1.99 29.71 32.96
CA GLU A 196 3.16 28.88 33.25
C GLU A 196 3.72 28.24 31.98
N VAL A 197 2.87 27.81 31.05
CA VAL A 197 3.28 27.28 29.74
C VAL A 197 4.06 28.36 28.96
N ALA A 198 3.53 29.58 28.86
CA ALA A 198 4.18 30.67 28.15
C ALA A 198 5.54 31.05 28.79
N LYS A 199 5.63 31.11 30.12
CA LYS A 199 6.89 31.31 30.84
C LYS A 199 7.89 30.20 30.54
N ALA A 200 7.49 28.93 30.69
CA ALA A 200 8.35 27.78 30.42
C ALA A 200 8.81 27.70 28.97
N GLN A 201 7.98 28.11 27.99
CA GLN A 201 8.36 28.19 26.59
C GLN A 201 9.53 29.16 26.38
N GLY A 202 9.51 30.31 27.04
CA GLY A 202 10.61 31.27 26.97
C GLY A 202 11.93 30.75 27.58
N GLU A 203 11.83 29.96 28.65
CA GLU A 203 12.98 29.37 29.35
C GLU A 203 13.55 28.16 28.61
N ILE A 204 12.70 27.21 28.19
CA ILE A 204 13.08 25.92 27.59
C ILE A 204 13.40 26.05 26.11
N LYS A 205 12.72 26.95 25.40
CA LYS A 205 12.78 27.18 23.93
C LYS A 205 12.60 25.84 23.18
N PRO A 206 11.44 25.15 23.35
CA PRO A 206 11.18 23.88 22.70
C PRO A 206 11.17 24.05 21.18
N ALA A 207 11.53 23.00 20.44
CA ALA A 207 11.47 22.97 18.98
C ALA A 207 10.00 22.96 18.52
N ASN A 208 9.15 22.17 19.18
CA ASN A 208 7.72 22.08 18.90
C ASN A 208 6.90 22.04 20.21
N ILE A 209 5.66 22.51 20.12
CA ILE A 209 4.67 22.45 21.22
C ILE A 209 3.44 21.73 20.69
N TYR A 210 3.18 20.54 21.18
CA TYR A 210 2.01 19.75 20.78
C TYR A 210 0.86 19.97 21.76
N LEU A 211 -0.34 20.23 21.22
CA LEU A 211 -1.58 20.35 21.96
C LEU A 211 -2.51 19.20 21.59
N SER A 212 -2.91 18.39 22.57
CA SER A 212 -3.79 17.22 22.37
C SER A 212 -5.09 17.41 23.12
N GLY A 213 -6.20 17.55 22.40
CA GLY A 213 -7.53 17.77 22.97
C GLY A 213 -8.32 16.48 23.16
N HIS A 214 -9.01 16.39 24.31
CA HIS A 214 -9.75 15.20 24.71
C HIS A 214 -11.11 15.54 25.34
N THR A 215 -12.02 14.56 25.32
CA THR A 215 -13.31 14.61 26.05
C THR A 215 -13.46 13.37 26.91
N ASP A 216 -14.42 13.41 27.82
CA ASP A 216 -14.96 12.19 28.39
C ASP A 216 -15.87 11.48 27.38
N THR A 217 -16.44 10.33 27.77
CA THR A 217 -17.29 9.51 26.90
C THR A 217 -18.77 9.94 26.91
N THR A 218 -19.08 11.11 27.49
CA THR A 218 -20.46 11.61 27.53
C THR A 218 -20.85 12.18 26.19
N GLY A 219 -21.93 11.64 25.59
CA GLY A 219 -22.50 12.12 24.32
C GLY A 219 -22.08 11.32 23.10
N LYS A 220 -22.30 11.90 21.91
CA LYS A 220 -21.98 11.24 20.63
C LYS A 220 -20.54 11.47 20.24
N THR A 221 -19.87 10.46 19.70
CA THR A 221 -18.44 10.52 19.26
C THR A 221 -18.16 11.70 18.32
N GLY A 222 -19.01 11.95 17.32
CA GLY A 222 -18.84 13.09 16.41
C GLY A 222 -18.98 14.46 17.10
N TYR A 223 -19.77 14.56 18.17
CA TYR A 223 -19.84 15.76 19.01
C TYR A 223 -18.55 15.91 19.83
N ASN A 224 -18.08 14.83 20.45
CA ASN A 224 -16.86 14.80 21.26
C ASN A 224 -15.62 15.14 20.42
N GLN A 225 -15.57 14.70 19.18
CA GLN A 225 -14.51 15.10 18.24
C GLN A 225 -14.48 16.62 18.06
N ARG A 226 -15.62 17.23 17.67
CA ARG A 226 -15.71 18.71 17.50
C ARG A 226 -15.44 19.50 18.79
N LEU A 227 -15.86 18.97 19.95
CA LEU A 227 -15.62 19.62 21.23
C LEU A 227 -14.12 19.62 21.59
N SER A 228 -13.41 18.53 21.31
CA SER A 228 -11.97 18.45 21.51
C SER A 228 -11.20 19.39 20.57
N GLU A 229 -11.64 19.52 19.32
CA GLU A 229 -11.10 20.51 18.36
C GLU A 229 -11.29 21.94 18.87
N LYS A 230 -12.48 22.27 19.37
CA LYS A 230 -12.74 23.58 19.95
C LYS A 230 -11.85 23.87 21.15
N ARG A 231 -11.66 22.90 22.05
CA ARG A 231 -10.77 23.04 23.23
C ARG A 231 -9.34 23.32 22.83
N VAL A 232 -8.78 22.51 21.94
CA VAL A 232 -7.40 22.69 21.45
C VAL A 232 -7.22 24.06 20.81
N LYS A 233 -8.19 24.49 19.99
CA LYS A 233 -8.15 25.81 19.37
C LYS A 233 -8.17 26.95 20.41
N MET A 234 -9.04 26.85 21.40
CA MET A 234 -9.11 27.87 22.49
C MET A 234 -7.83 27.97 23.29
N VAL A 235 -7.17 26.83 23.57
CA VAL A 235 -5.85 26.81 24.23
C VAL A 235 -4.78 27.41 23.35
N GLY A 236 -4.73 27.04 22.06
CA GLY A 236 -3.77 27.59 21.10
C GLY A 236 -3.91 29.12 20.94
N ASP A 237 -5.15 29.60 20.80
CA ASP A 237 -5.45 31.05 20.70
C ASP A 237 -5.03 31.79 22.01
N ALA A 238 -5.25 31.17 23.18
CA ALA A 238 -4.85 31.75 24.46
C ALA A 238 -3.32 31.82 24.62
N LEU A 239 -2.60 30.75 24.22
CA LEU A 239 -1.13 30.74 24.21
C LEU A 239 -0.56 31.79 23.26
N SER A 240 -1.17 31.93 22.07
CA SER A 240 -0.76 32.93 21.11
C SER A 240 -0.91 34.37 21.66
N LYS A 241 -1.98 34.67 22.41
CA LYS A 241 -2.17 35.95 23.11
C LYS A 241 -1.13 36.18 24.23
N LEU A 242 -0.55 35.07 24.76
CA LEU A 242 0.53 35.15 25.75
C LEU A 242 1.93 35.17 25.13
N GLY A 243 2.03 35.35 23.80
CA GLY A 243 3.29 35.52 23.08
C GLY A 243 3.93 34.24 22.53
N VAL A 244 3.24 33.08 22.63
CA VAL A 244 3.72 31.85 22.00
C VAL A 244 3.40 31.89 20.51
N ALA A 245 4.42 31.73 19.64
CA ALA A 245 4.24 31.80 18.20
C ALA A 245 3.32 30.68 17.70
N SER A 246 2.23 31.04 17.01
CA SER A 246 1.25 30.06 16.50
C SER A 246 1.86 28.98 15.61
N LYS A 247 2.91 29.32 14.85
CA LYS A 247 3.65 28.36 14.00
C LYS A 247 4.42 27.28 14.78
N ALA A 248 4.63 27.48 16.09
CA ALA A 248 5.28 26.50 16.96
C ALA A 248 4.26 25.53 17.60
N LEU A 249 2.96 25.74 17.38
CA LEU A 249 1.88 24.94 17.97
C LEU A 249 1.38 23.90 16.95
N ASP A 250 1.47 22.61 17.29
CA ASP A 250 0.82 21.51 16.58
C ASP A 250 -0.44 21.09 17.34
N LEU A 251 -1.61 21.28 16.73
CA LEU A 251 -2.92 21.07 17.35
C LEU A 251 -3.53 19.75 16.84
N LYS A 252 -3.81 18.83 17.76
CA LYS A 252 -4.49 17.56 17.48
C LYS A 252 -5.69 17.36 18.41
N ALA A 253 -6.76 16.79 17.90
CA ALA A 253 -7.98 16.52 18.64
C ALA A 253 -8.35 15.04 18.53
N PHE A 254 -8.62 14.40 19.65
CA PHE A 254 -8.86 12.97 19.75
C PHE A 254 -10.26 12.62 20.24
N GLY A 255 -11.09 13.61 20.58
CA GLY A 255 -12.41 13.33 21.15
C GLY A 255 -12.30 12.43 22.39
N GLU A 256 -13.09 11.37 22.39
CA GLU A 256 -13.13 10.34 23.45
C GLU A 256 -12.23 9.14 23.19
N THR A 257 -11.42 9.15 22.09
CA THR A 257 -10.66 7.96 21.67
C THR A 257 -9.38 7.72 22.49
N LYS A 258 -8.87 8.73 23.20
CA LYS A 258 -7.70 8.64 24.04
C LYS A 258 -8.00 9.14 25.45
N LEU A 259 -8.54 8.26 26.27
CA LEU A 259 -8.91 8.53 27.66
C LEU A 259 -7.68 8.50 28.56
N GLN A 260 -7.58 9.45 29.51
CA GLN A 260 -6.59 9.40 30.61
C GLN A 260 -7.01 8.39 31.66
N VAL A 261 -8.32 8.36 31.96
CA VAL A 261 -8.96 7.38 32.84
C VAL A 261 -9.88 6.52 31.98
N PRO A 262 -9.62 5.23 31.83
CA PRO A 262 -10.51 4.34 31.11
C PRO A 262 -11.91 4.32 31.72
N THR A 263 -12.93 4.62 30.91
CA THR A 263 -14.34 4.59 31.33
C THR A 263 -15.18 3.89 30.29
N GLY A 264 -16.33 3.37 30.69
CA GLY A 264 -17.36 2.89 29.78
C GLY A 264 -17.98 4.04 28.98
N LYS A 265 -19.00 3.72 28.15
CA LYS A 265 -19.73 4.73 27.38
C LYS A 265 -20.58 5.63 28.29
N ASN A 266 -20.69 6.91 27.90
CA ASN A 266 -21.54 7.91 28.53
C ASN A 266 -21.23 8.16 30.02
N VAL A 267 -19.96 8.14 30.38
CA VAL A 267 -19.47 8.40 31.74
C VAL A 267 -18.80 9.77 31.81
N LYS A 268 -19.21 10.57 32.82
CA LYS A 268 -18.60 11.87 33.12
C LYS A 268 -17.31 11.65 33.90
N GLU A 269 -16.18 11.96 33.29
CA GLU A 269 -14.87 11.90 33.95
C GLU A 269 -14.07 13.19 33.70
N MET A 270 -13.82 13.94 34.76
CA MET A 270 -13.16 15.24 34.67
C MET A 270 -11.75 15.12 34.09
N LYS A 271 -10.96 14.11 34.44
CA LYS A 271 -9.60 13.90 33.96
C LYS A 271 -9.55 13.66 32.45
N ASN A 272 -10.62 13.13 31.85
CA ASN A 272 -10.71 12.92 30.42
C ASN A 272 -11.02 14.22 29.65
N ARG A 273 -11.60 15.23 30.30
CA ARG A 273 -11.95 16.54 29.71
C ARG A 273 -10.75 17.49 29.78
N ARG A 274 -9.74 17.29 28.92
CA ARG A 274 -8.47 17.99 29.02
C ARG A 274 -7.88 18.39 27.67
N VAL A 275 -6.95 19.32 27.73
CA VAL A 275 -5.93 19.53 26.69
C VAL A 275 -4.56 19.28 27.33
N GLU A 276 -3.80 18.39 26.76
CA GLU A 276 -2.40 18.13 27.12
C GLU A 276 -1.50 18.99 26.23
N ILE A 277 -0.45 19.56 26.83
CA ILE A 277 0.52 20.43 26.16
C ILE A 277 1.89 19.83 26.38
N TYR A 278 2.57 19.41 25.31
CA TYR A 278 3.87 18.75 25.36
C TYR A 278 4.92 19.65 24.71
N PHE A 279 6.04 19.82 25.40
CA PHE A 279 7.23 20.46 24.85
C PHE A 279 8.21 19.41 24.34
N GLU A 280 8.55 19.50 23.07
CA GLU A 280 9.57 18.68 22.42
C GLU A 280 10.87 19.50 22.26
N LYS A 281 12.02 18.82 22.45
CA LYS A 281 13.36 19.39 22.29
C LYS A 281 14.21 18.55 21.35
#